data_bb5d3f3b370907444db7e0c5b617ea56
#
_entry.id   bb5d3f3b370907444db7e0c5b617ea56
#
_cell.length_a   1.000
_cell.length_b   1.000
_cell.length_c   1.000
_cell.angle_alpha   90.00
_cell.angle_beta   90.00
_cell.angle_gamma   90.00
#
_symmetry.space_group_name_H-M   'P 1'
#
loop_
_entity.id
_entity.type
_entity.pdbx_description
1 polymer ?
#
loop_
_entity_poly.entity_id
_entity_poly.type
_entity_poly.pdbx_seq_one_letter_code
_entity_poly.pdbx_strand_id
1 'polypeptide(L)'
;MFAVLSDIHSNIEALTTVLADIEKRGIKEIYCLGDVIGYGPNPRECLDLIIEKAQWCVLGNHDYAVFYEPTNFNYGAEQASFWTREVLEDDGPGAQSDRRWRFLGELPMRHSVQTQLGPTKATIDFVHASPRRPINEYVFPDDVYTNPAKVRTLFEKIEHICFIGHTHMPGVFLDEPDFYLPDELGGVYPVIEDEKAIINIGSVGQPRDKDNRASYVYVDENKVHFVRLEYDFETTMKKILAIDRLDSFHAERLRDGR
;
A
#
# COMPACT_ATOMS: atom_id res chain seq x y z
N MET A 1 -2.66 -19.00 -3.34
CA MET A 1 -2.85 -18.02 -2.23
C MET A 1 -1.69 -17.05 -2.26
N PHE A 2 -1.97 -15.74 -2.27
CA PHE A 2 -0.96 -14.66 -2.22
C PHE A 2 -1.46 -13.51 -1.34
N ALA A 3 -0.53 -12.73 -0.78
CA ALA A 3 -0.81 -11.53 0.00
C ALA A 3 -0.47 -10.27 -0.79
N VAL A 4 -1.20 -9.18 -0.56
CA VAL A 4 -0.94 -7.87 -1.13
C VAL A 4 -0.80 -6.84 -0.03
N LEU A 5 0.35 -6.15 0.01
CA LEU A 5 0.72 -5.10 0.95
C LEU A 5 0.77 -3.75 0.25
N SER A 6 0.53 -2.67 0.97
CA SER A 6 0.69 -1.29 0.47
C SER A 6 0.95 -0.31 1.62
N ASP A 7 1.53 0.85 1.27
CA ASP A 7 1.57 2.00 2.17
C ASP A 7 2.20 1.64 3.53
N ILE A 8 3.42 1.07 3.47
CA ILE A 8 4.18 0.61 4.64
C ILE A 8 4.75 1.80 5.40
N HIS A 9 5.16 2.84 4.65
CA HIS A 9 5.61 4.11 5.19
C HIS A 9 6.65 3.98 6.31
N SER A 10 7.71 3.21 6.05
CA SER A 10 8.85 3.05 6.98
C SER A 10 8.44 2.62 8.40
N ASN A 11 7.28 1.96 8.55
CA ASN A 11 6.76 1.46 9.84
C ASN A 11 7.13 -0.01 10.02
N ILE A 12 8.28 -0.24 10.64
CA ILE A 12 8.84 -1.59 10.80
C ILE A 12 8.00 -2.45 11.76
N GLU A 13 7.39 -1.85 12.80
CA GLU A 13 6.55 -2.54 13.75
C GLU A 13 5.30 -3.13 13.08
N ALA A 14 4.65 -2.33 12.22
CA ALA A 14 3.51 -2.80 11.45
C ALA A 14 3.91 -3.86 10.41
N LEU A 15 4.99 -3.60 9.64
CA LEU A 15 5.45 -4.51 8.61
C LEU A 15 5.83 -5.88 9.17
N THR A 16 6.59 -5.93 10.26
CA THR A 16 6.99 -7.21 10.88
C THR A 16 5.80 -7.98 11.42
N THR A 17 4.80 -7.30 11.98
CA THR A 17 3.55 -7.91 12.44
C THR A 17 2.78 -8.54 11.27
N VAL A 18 2.64 -7.83 10.15
CA VAL A 18 1.97 -8.33 8.95
C VAL A 18 2.72 -9.51 8.34
N LEU A 19 4.04 -9.43 8.21
CA LEU A 19 4.85 -10.54 7.66
C LEU A 19 4.77 -11.80 8.54
N ALA A 20 4.72 -11.66 9.86
CA ALA A 20 4.55 -12.78 10.77
C ALA A 20 3.17 -13.46 10.63
N ASP A 21 2.09 -12.70 10.42
CA ASP A 21 0.76 -13.26 10.16
C ASP A 21 0.69 -13.97 8.79
N ILE A 22 1.30 -13.40 7.76
CA ILE A 22 1.42 -14.00 6.43
C ILE A 22 2.16 -15.35 6.51
N GLU A 23 3.28 -15.40 7.24
CA GLU A 23 4.04 -16.64 7.47
C GLU A 23 3.21 -17.68 8.22
N LYS A 24 2.52 -17.27 9.29
CA LYS A 24 1.62 -18.13 10.08
C LYS A 24 0.49 -18.73 9.24
N ARG A 25 -0.02 -17.99 8.23
CA ARG A 25 -1.02 -18.49 7.27
C ARG A 25 -0.43 -19.40 6.20
N GLY A 26 0.89 -19.53 6.13
CA GLY A 26 1.59 -20.33 5.11
C GLY A 26 1.58 -19.72 3.72
N ILE A 27 1.29 -18.42 3.59
CA ILE A 27 1.30 -17.68 2.32
C ILE A 27 2.76 -17.49 1.88
N LYS A 28 3.07 -17.83 0.63
CA LYS A 28 4.43 -17.79 0.08
C LYS A 28 4.67 -16.64 -0.89
N GLU A 29 3.60 -16.15 -1.51
CA GLU A 29 3.67 -15.08 -2.49
C GLU A 29 3.20 -13.77 -1.85
N ILE A 30 4.07 -12.77 -1.87
CA ILE A 30 3.82 -11.44 -1.31
C ILE A 30 4.04 -10.41 -2.42
N TYR A 31 3.07 -9.56 -2.64
CA TYR A 31 3.08 -8.47 -3.60
C TYR A 31 2.96 -7.14 -2.87
N CYS A 32 3.70 -6.11 -3.32
CA CYS A 32 3.68 -4.80 -2.68
C CYS A 32 3.22 -3.72 -3.69
N LEU A 33 2.28 -2.88 -3.27
CA LEU A 33 1.76 -1.79 -4.11
C LEU A 33 2.53 -0.47 -3.95
N GLY A 34 3.72 -0.50 -3.34
CA GLY A 34 4.54 0.69 -3.16
C GLY A 34 4.28 1.44 -1.86
N ASP A 35 4.83 2.65 -1.79
CA ASP A 35 4.97 3.46 -0.58
C ASP A 35 5.58 2.64 0.56
N VAL A 36 6.70 1.98 0.23
CA VAL A 36 7.49 1.23 1.21
C VAL A 36 8.11 2.20 2.22
N ILE A 37 8.50 3.38 1.76
CA ILE A 37 9.19 4.42 2.54
C ILE A 37 8.36 5.70 2.66
N GLY A 38 8.91 6.71 3.35
CA GLY A 38 8.24 7.98 3.66
C GLY A 38 7.53 7.95 5.02
N TYR A 39 7.33 9.12 5.60
CA TYR A 39 6.69 9.39 6.90
C TYR A 39 7.33 8.74 8.14
N GLY A 40 7.55 7.45 8.13
CA GLY A 40 7.95 6.67 9.30
C GLY A 40 9.46 6.58 9.51
N PRO A 41 9.90 5.99 10.63
CA PRO A 41 11.27 6.16 11.13
C PRO A 41 12.27 5.10 10.65
N ASN A 42 11.84 4.03 9.98
CA ASN A 42 12.68 2.87 9.64
C ASN A 42 12.73 2.57 8.12
N PRO A 43 13.16 3.52 7.25
CA PRO A 43 13.11 3.32 5.80
C PRO A 43 14.04 2.18 5.31
N ARG A 44 15.23 2.05 5.89
CA ARG A 44 16.22 1.04 5.49
C ARG A 44 15.71 -0.37 5.75
N GLU A 45 15.23 -0.60 6.96
CA GLU A 45 14.76 -1.90 7.43
C GLU A 45 13.51 -2.33 6.65
N CYS A 46 12.59 -1.40 6.35
CA CYS A 46 11.41 -1.72 5.56
C CYS A 46 11.78 -2.06 4.11
N LEU A 47 12.68 -1.30 3.48
CA LEU A 47 13.18 -1.64 2.14
C LEU A 47 13.83 -3.02 2.11
N ASP A 48 14.71 -3.31 3.07
CA ASP A 48 15.42 -4.60 3.11
C ASP A 48 14.45 -5.78 3.24
N LEU A 49 13.43 -5.66 4.09
CA LEU A 49 12.41 -6.70 4.23
C LEU A 49 11.58 -6.87 2.96
N ILE A 50 11.16 -5.79 2.30
CA ILE A 50 10.39 -5.90 1.06
C ILE A 50 11.23 -6.45 -0.07
N ILE A 51 12.49 -6.03 -0.21
CA ILE A 51 13.43 -6.58 -1.20
C ILE A 51 13.68 -8.09 -0.98
N GLU A 52 13.62 -8.56 0.28
CA GLU A 52 13.81 -9.98 0.61
C GLU A 52 12.53 -10.82 0.44
N LYS A 53 11.37 -10.28 0.83
CA LYS A 53 10.13 -11.06 0.99
C LYS A 53 9.17 -10.94 -0.17
N ALA A 54 9.10 -9.78 -0.86
CA ALA A 54 8.16 -9.59 -1.94
C ALA A 54 8.69 -10.16 -3.27
N GLN A 55 7.83 -10.86 -4.02
CA GLN A 55 8.13 -11.32 -5.37
C GLN A 55 8.29 -10.14 -6.34
N TRP A 56 7.51 -9.08 -6.13
CA TRP A 56 7.62 -7.83 -6.84
C TRP A 56 6.94 -6.70 -6.05
N CYS A 57 7.30 -5.48 -6.41
CA CYS A 57 6.75 -4.26 -5.86
C CYS A 57 6.48 -3.28 -7.02
N VAL A 58 5.41 -2.49 -6.95
CA VAL A 58 5.21 -1.35 -7.85
C VAL A 58 5.58 -0.04 -7.17
N LEU A 59 5.79 1.01 -7.96
CA LEU A 59 6.25 2.32 -7.52
C LEU A 59 5.11 3.10 -6.86
N GLY A 60 5.29 3.47 -5.58
CA GLY A 60 4.44 4.42 -4.89
C GLY A 60 4.88 5.88 -5.08
N ASN A 61 4.04 6.84 -4.70
CA ASN A 61 4.38 8.26 -4.84
C ASN A 61 5.46 8.71 -3.84
N HIS A 62 5.54 8.12 -2.65
CA HIS A 62 6.63 8.38 -1.69
C HIS A 62 7.95 7.75 -2.13
N ASP A 63 7.93 6.54 -2.66
CA ASP A 63 9.12 5.91 -3.25
C ASP A 63 9.65 6.77 -4.41
N TYR A 64 8.74 7.25 -5.28
CA TYR A 64 9.06 8.18 -6.36
C TYR A 64 9.66 9.48 -5.83
N ALA A 65 9.06 10.10 -4.80
CA ALA A 65 9.51 11.36 -4.23
C ALA A 65 10.90 11.27 -3.61
N VAL A 66 11.23 10.15 -2.98
CA VAL A 66 12.56 9.91 -2.40
C VAL A 66 13.60 9.66 -3.49
N PHE A 67 13.27 8.92 -4.54
CA PHE A 67 14.20 8.60 -5.63
C PHE A 67 14.42 9.79 -6.59
N TYR A 68 13.37 10.52 -6.96
CA TYR A 68 13.41 11.66 -7.87
C TYR A 68 13.24 12.99 -7.11
N GLU A 69 12.01 13.52 -7.08
CA GLU A 69 11.64 14.75 -6.38
C GLU A 69 10.18 14.69 -5.89
N PRO A 70 9.88 15.22 -4.68
CA PRO A 70 8.51 15.34 -4.22
C PRO A 70 7.73 16.34 -5.08
N THR A 71 6.59 15.90 -5.64
CA THR A 71 5.69 16.72 -6.45
C THR A 71 4.28 16.71 -5.89
N ASN A 72 3.69 17.88 -5.67
CA ASN A 72 2.34 18.04 -5.11
C ASN A 72 2.18 17.50 -3.67
N PHE A 73 3.26 17.43 -2.91
CA PHE A 73 3.24 17.06 -1.50
C PHE A 73 2.89 18.27 -0.63
N ASN A 74 2.23 18.03 0.49
CA ASN A 74 2.19 19.03 1.56
C ASN A 74 3.57 19.10 2.24
N TYR A 75 3.78 20.17 3.02
CA TYR A 75 5.09 20.44 3.64
C TYR A 75 5.60 19.27 4.50
N GLY A 76 4.75 18.65 5.34
CA GLY A 76 5.17 17.53 6.18
C GLY A 76 5.60 16.29 5.38
N ALA A 77 4.86 15.95 4.32
CA ALA A 77 5.19 14.85 3.42
C ALA A 77 6.49 15.11 2.65
N GLU A 78 6.68 16.36 2.18
CA GLU A 78 7.89 16.78 1.48
C GLU A 78 9.14 16.67 2.39
N GLN A 79 9.07 17.22 3.61
CA GLN A 79 10.15 17.13 4.58
C GLN A 79 10.48 15.69 4.98
N ALA A 80 9.47 14.84 5.14
CA ALA A 80 9.67 13.42 5.40
C ALA A 80 10.37 12.71 4.23
N SER A 81 10.08 13.09 2.97
CA SER A 81 10.76 12.53 1.80
C SER A 81 12.23 12.92 1.74
N PHE A 82 12.57 14.18 2.02
CA PHE A 82 13.96 14.64 2.08
C PHE A 82 14.73 13.96 3.21
N TRP A 83 14.13 13.87 4.41
CA TRP A 83 14.75 13.17 5.51
C TRP A 83 15.00 11.69 5.18
N THR A 84 14.01 11.02 4.56
CA THR A 84 14.14 9.61 4.14
C THR A 84 15.30 9.43 3.16
N ARG A 85 15.43 10.35 2.17
CA ARG A 85 16.54 10.33 1.22
C ARG A 85 17.88 10.46 1.94
N GLU A 86 18.04 11.46 2.81
CA GLU A 86 19.26 11.66 3.61
C GLU A 86 19.63 10.41 4.41
N VAL A 87 18.64 9.76 5.06
CA VAL A 87 18.86 8.50 5.79
C VAL A 87 19.41 7.41 4.87
N LEU A 88 18.88 7.27 3.66
CA LEU A 88 19.35 6.25 2.70
C LEU A 88 20.74 6.57 2.13
N GLU A 89 21.06 7.86 1.94
CA GLU A 89 22.37 8.34 1.47
C GLU A 89 23.46 8.20 2.54
N ASP A 90 23.12 8.37 3.82
CA ASP A 90 24.04 8.29 4.96
C ASP A 90 24.66 6.90 5.18
N ASP A 91 24.13 5.86 4.51
CA ASP A 91 24.76 4.53 4.53
C ASP A 91 26.15 4.50 3.89
N GLY A 92 26.48 5.55 3.12
CA GLY A 92 27.68 5.58 2.29
C GLY A 92 27.65 4.53 1.17
N PRO A 93 28.70 4.44 0.36
CA PRO A 93 28.80 3.46 -0.71
C PRO A 93 28.95 2.05 -0.14
N GLY A 94 28.14 1.09 -0.64
CA GLY A 94 28.21 -0.30 -0.25
C GLY A 94 27.09 -1.14 -0.86
N ALA A 95 27.29 -2.46 -0.89
CA ALA A 95 26.39 -3.38 -1.57
C ALA A 95 24.91 -3.27 -1.10
N GLN A 96 24.68 -2.96 0.18
CA GLN A 96 23.33 -2.84 0.73
C GLN A 96 22.66 -1.53 0.29
N SER A 97 23.38 -0.40 0.34
CA SER A 97 22.92 0.88 -0.17
C SER A 97 22.63 0.80 -1.67
N ASP A 98 23.57 0.26 -2.45
CA ASP A 98 23.41 0.07 -3.91
C ASP A 98 22.17 -0.81 -4.23
N ARG A 99 21.90 -1.84 -3.41
CA ARG A 99 20.72 -2.71 -3.57
C ARG A 99 19.42 -1.95 -3.35
N ARG A 100 19.32 -1.10 -2.32
CA ARG A 100 18.13 -0.28 -2.03
C ARG A 100 17.86 0.73 -3.15
N TRP A 101 18.89 1.47 -3.59
CA TRP A 101 18.74 2.44 -4.66
C TRP A 101 18.41 1.80 -6.00
N ARG A 102 19.00 0.66 -6.34
CA ARG A 102 18.64 -0.10 -7.53
C ARG A 102 17.19 -0.55 -7.48
N PHE A 103 16.75 -1.11 -6.34
CA PHE A 103 15.37 -1.53 -6.15
C PHE A 103 14.40 -0.38 -6.42
N LEU A 104 14.58 0.78 -5.79
CA LEU A 104 13.73 1.96 -5.99
C LEU A 104 13.73 2.44 -7.45
N GLY A 105 14.89 2.43 -8.12
CA GLY A 105 15.03 2.87 -9.51
C GLY A 105 14.44 1.91 -10.55
N GLU A 106 14.22 0.65 -10.21
CA GLU A 106 13.68 -0.38 -11.10
C GLU A 106 12.19 -0.67 -10.88
N LEU A 107 11.53 -0.02 -9.90
CA LEU A 107 10.11 -0.24 -9.60
C LEU A 107 9.21 0.13 -10.80
N PRO A 108 8.39 -0.81 -11.31
CA PRO A 108 7.41 -0.51 -12.35
C PRO A 108 6.21 0.24 -11.77
N MET A 109 5.53 1.03 -12.60
CA MET A 109 4.30 1.75 -12.18
C MET A 109 3.07 0.83 -12.11
N ARG A 110 3.08 -0.28 -12.83
CA ARG A 110 1.99 -1.26 -12.90
C ARG A 110 2.57 -2.65 -13.06
N HIS A 111 1.91 -3.61 -12.45
CA HIS A 111 2.11 -5.03 -12.72
C HIS A 111 0.76 -5.66 -13.05
N SER A 112 0.71 -6.55 -14.06
CA SER A 112 -0.52 -7.22 -14.47
C SER A 112 -0.25 -8.71 -14.64
N VAL A 113 -1.14 -9.53 -14.11
CA VAL A 113 -1.05 -11.00 -14.23
C VAL A 113 -2.37 -11.58 -14.70
N GLN A 114 -2.29 -12.62 -15.52
CA GLN A 114 -3.43 -13.47 -15.83
C GLN A 114 -3.33 -14.73 -14.97
N THR A 115 -4.37 -15.02 -14.22
CA THR A 115 -4.37 -16.15 -13.29
C THR A 115 -5.73 -16.80 -13.20
N GLN A 116 -5.76 -17.98 -12.59
CA GLN A 116 -6.98 -18.69 -12.27
C GLN A 116 -7.30 -18.46 -10.78
N LEU A 117 -8.44 -17.85 -10.51
CA LEU A 117 -8.97 -17.68 -9.16
C LEU A 117 -10.17 -18.62 -8.95
N GLY A 118 -9.92 -19.80 -8.37
CA GLY A 118 -10.93 -20.84 -8.29
C GLY A 118 -11.46 -21.20 -9.70
N PRO A 119 -12.76 -21.08 -9.98
CA PRO A 119 -13.34 -21.32 -11.31
C PRO A 119 -13.10 -20.15 -12.28
N THR A 120 -12.77 -18.94 -11.79
CA THR A 120 -12.74 -17.69 -12.56
C THR A 120 -11.36 -17.44 -13.15
N LYS A 121 -11.27 -17.28 -14.48
CA LYS A 121 -10.07 -16.76 -15.13
C LYS A 121 -10.09 -15.24 -15.03
N ALA A 122 -9.09 -14.65 -14.37
CA ALA A 122 -9.03 -13.22 -14.11
C ALA A 122 -7.72 -12.59 -14.59
N THR A 123 -7.82 -11.38 -15.12
CA THR A 123 -6.71 -10.45 -15.24
C THR A 123 -6.70 -9.57 -13.98
N ILE A 124 -5.58 -9.57 -13.28
CA ILE A 124 -5.38 -8.78 -12.06
C ILE A 124 -4.34 -7.71 -12.35
N ASP A 125 -4.73 -6.47 -12.17
CA ASP A 125 -3.86 -5.30 -12.21
C ASP A 125 -3.46 -4.89 -10.79
N PHE A 126 -2.21 -4.47 -10.65
CA PHE A 126 -1.65 -3.96 -9.41
C PHE A 126 -1.03 -2.61 -9.68
N VAL A 127 -1.52 -1.58 -9.03
CA VAL A 127 -1.00 -0.22 -9.09
C VAL A 127 -1.05 0.42 -7.71
N HIS A 128 -0.21 1.41 -7.46
CA HIS A 128 -0.26 2.10 -6.18
C HIS A 128 -1.55 2.93 -6.01
N ALA A 129 -1.87 3.81 -6.96
CA ALA A 129 -2.94 4.80 -6.79
C ALA A 129 -4.21 4.50 -7.60
N SER A 130 -4.16 4.52 -8.93
CA SER A 130 -5.34 4.24 -9.76
C SER A 130 -4.98 3.58 -11.09
N PRO A 131 -5.93 2.85 -11.73
CA PRO A 131 -5.68 2.24 -13.04
C PRO A 131 -5.28 3.21 -14.15
N ARG A 132 -5.71 4.48 -14.10
CA ARG A 132 -5.38 5.50 -15.12
C ARG A 132 -4.18 6.37 -14.78
N ARG A 133 -3.88 6.55 -13.49
CA ARG A 133 -2.72 7.30 -12.97
C ARG A 133 -2.08 6.51 -11.83
N PRO A 134 -1.21 5.54 -12.15
CA PRO A 134 -0.78 4.51 -11.21
C PRO A 134 -0.09 5.00 -9.94
N ILE A 135 0.49 6.21 -9.93
CA ILE A 135 1.35 6.68 -8.83
C ILE A 135 0.63 7.63 -7.86
N ASN A 136 -0.25 8.53 -8.34
CA ASN A 136 -0.64 9.69 -7.53
C ASN A 136 -2.09 10.16 -7.67
N GLU A 137 -3.02 9.34 -8.13
CA GLU A 137 -4.44 9.68 -8.19
C GLU A 137 -5.19 9.11 -6.99
N TYR A 138 -5.72 9.98 -6.13
CA TYR A 138 -6.60 9.55 -5.06
C TYR A 138 -7.92 8.99 -5.60
N VAL A 139 -8.36 7.85 -5.06
CA VAL A 139 -9.69 7.26 -5.31
C VAL A 139 -10.37 7.09 -3.95
N PHE A 140 -11.20 8.06 -3.60
CA PHE A 140 -11.89 8.05 -2.30
C PHE A 140 -13.25 7.32 -2.39
N PRO A 141 -13.74 6.72 -1.28
CA PRO A 141 -15.08 6.14 -1.23
C PRO A 141 -16.17 7.05 -1.74
N ASP A 142 -16.12 8.35 -1.40
CA ASP A 142 -17.12 9.34 -1.81
C ASP A 142 -17.13 9.63 -3.32
N ASP A 143 -16.11 9.24 -4.07
CA ASP A 143 -16.05 9.43 -5.52
C ASP A 143 -17.21 8.73 -6.26
N VAL A 144 -17.75 7.63 -5.69
CA VAL A 144 -18.91 6.94 -6.28
C VAL A 144 -20.15 7.83 -6.34
N TYR A 145 -20.25 8.81 -5.43
CA TYR A 145 -21.36 9.76 -5.36
C TYR A 145 -20.98 11.14 -5.93
N THR A 146 -19.78 11.63 -5.59
CA THR A 146 -19.34 13.00 -5.92
C THR A 146 -18.75 13.10 -7.31
N ASN A 147 -18.18 12.02 -7.84
CA ASN A 147 -17.56 11.98 -9.17
C ASN A 147 -17.70 10.60 -9.86
N PRO A 148 -18.93 10.12 -10.09
CA PRO A 148 -19.16 8.79 -10.69
C PRO A 148 -18.56 8.67 -12.11
N ALA A 149 -18.39 9.77 -12.83
CA ALA A 149 -17.73 9.78 -14.13
C ALA A 149 -16.24 9.39 -14.02
N LYS A 150 -15.55 9.86 -12.98
CA LYS A 150 -14.18 9.43 -12.68
C LYS A 150 -14.13 7.92 -12.43
N VAL A 151 -15.01 7.41 -11.57
CA VAL A 151 -15.07 5.98 -11.23
C VAL A 151 -15.27 5.13 -12.48
N ARG A 152 -16.24 5.47 -13.35
CA ARG A 152 -16.45 4.75 -14.61
C ARG A 152 -15.20 4.72 -15.50
N THR A 153 -14.48 5.85 -15.61
CA THR A 153 -13.23 5.89 -16.41
C THR A 153 -12.10 5.03 -15.82
N LEU A 154 -12.11 4.75 -14.52
CA LEU A 154 -11.18 3.80 -13.91
C LEU A 154 -11.51 2.37 -14.35
N PHE A 155 -12.78 1.98 -14.32
CA PHE A 155 -13.24 0.66 -14.74
C PHE A 155 -13.03 0.39 -16.25
N GLU A 156 -12.99 1.41 -17.10
CA GLU A 156 -12.61 1.28 -18.52
C GLU A 156 -11.13 0.86 -18.71
N LYS A 157 -10.30 1.00 -17.68
CA LYS A 157 -8.85 0.69 -17.72
C LYS A 157 -8.48 -0.68 -17.20
N ILE A 158 -9.43 -1.44 -16.71
CA ILE A 158 -9.20 -2.78 -16.16
C ILE A 158 -10.08 -3.82 -16.86
N GLU A 159 -9.64 -5.06 -16.89
CA GLU A 159 -10.43 -6.18 -17.41
C GLU A 159 -11.32 -6.81 -16.31
N HIS A 160 -10.76 -7.10 -15.14
CA HIS A 160 -11.47 -7.75 -14.05
C HIS A 160 -11.17 -7.07 -12.70
N ILE A 161 -9.98 -7.25 -12.13
CA ILE A 161 -9.64 -6.78 -10.80
C ILE A 161 -8.45 -5.83 -10.86
N CYS A 162 -8.49 -4.76 -10.06
CA CYS A 162 -7.34 -3.91 -9.81
C CYS A 162 -7.17 -3.71 -8.31
N PHE A 163 -5.99 -4.10 -7.77
CA PHE A 163 -5.61 -3.74 -6.41
C PHE A 163 -4.93 -2.38 -6.38
N ILE A 164 -5.35 -1.54 -5.42
CA ILE A 164 -4.83 -0.18 -5.18
C ILE A 164 -4.58 0.06 -3.69
N GLY A 165 -3.82 1.11 -3.36
CA GLY A 165 -3.55 1.63 -2.02
C GLY A 165 -3.77 3.14 -1.94
N HIS A 166 -2.72 3.89 -1.55
CA HIS A 166 -2.57 5.35 -1.63
C HIS A 166 -3.53 6.18 -0.75
N THR A 167 -4.83 5.88 -0.71
CA THR A 167 -5.77 6.56 0.19
C THR A 167 -5.74 6.00 1.62
N HIS A 168 -5.20 4.80 1.79
CA HIS A 168 -5.14 4.04 3.04
C HIS A 168 -6.53 3.70 3.63
N MET A 169 -7.55 3.68 2.78
CA MET A 169 -8.95 3.42 3.14
C MET A 169 -9.39 2.14 2.43
N PRO A 170 -9.39 0.98 3.11
CA PRO A 170 -9.71 -0.29 2.48
C PRO A 170 -11.18 -0.41 2.11
N GLY A 171 -11.44 -1.11 1.01
CA GLY A 171 -12.78 -1.40 0.53
C GLY A 171 -12.80 -1.77 -0.94
N VAL A 172 -13.99 -2.00 -1.45
CA VAL A 172 -14.23 -2.49 -2.80
C VAL A 172 -15.12 -1.51 -3.56
N PHE A 173 -14.62 -1.00 -4.68
CA PHE A 173 -15.41 -0.28 -5.68
C PHE A 173 -15.94 -1.26 -6.72
N LEU A 174 -17.21 -1.15 -7.11
CA LEU A 174 -17.83 -1.91 -8.18
C LEU A 174 -18.12 -1.04 -9.41
N ASP A 175 -18.29 -1.68 -10.57
CA ASP A 175 -18.44 -1.00 -11.88
C ASP A 175 -19.78 -0.24 -11.98
N GLU A 176 -20.88 -0.73 -11.42
CA GLU A 176 -22.00 0.12 -11.07
C GLU A 176 -21.54 0.93 -9.87
N PRO A 177 -21.27 2.26 -10.02
CA PRO A 177 -20.48 3.00 -9.04
C PRO A 177 -21.04 2.87 -7.62
N ASP A 178 -20.46 1.97 -6.87
CA ASP A 178 -20.76 1.73 -5.46
C ASP A 178 -19.47 1.41 -4.73
N PHE A 179 -19.46 1.56 -3.41
CA PHE A 179 -18.31 1.27 -2.55
C PHE A 179 -18.76 0.53 -1.29
N TYR A 180 -18.06 -0.55 -0.98
CA TYR A 180 -18.32 -1.37 0.20
C TYR A 180 -17.11 -1.38 1.12
N LEU A 181 -17.33 -1.07 2.40
CA LEU A 181 -16.34 -1.26 3.45
C LEU A 181 -16.10 -2.76 3.72
N PRO A 182 -14.92 -3.17 4.20
CA PRO A 182 -14.67 -4.58 4.54
C PRO A 182 -15.68 -5.16 5.52
N ASP A 183 -16.13 -4.39 6.51
CA ASP A 183 -17.11 -4.86 7.51
C ASP A 183 -18.49 -5.14 6.90
N GLU A 184 -18.91 -4.37 5.90
CA GLU A 184 -20.17 -4.59 5.17
C GLU A 184 -20.13 -5.90 4.35
N LEU A 185 -18.91 -6.34 3.98
CA LEU A 185 -18.66 -7.59 3.27
C LEU A 185 -18.33 -8.76 4.23
N GLY A 186 -18.40 -8.55 5.53
CA GLY A 186 -17.97 -9.55 6.52
C GLY A 186 -16.47 -9.88 6.43
N GLY A 187 -15.66 -8.94 5.95
CA GLY A 187 -14.21 -9.07 5.79
C GLY A 187 -13.76 -9.85 4.55
N VAL A 188 -14.67 -10.28 3.69
CA VAL A 188 -14.38 -11.14 2.52
C VAL A 188 -15.14 -10.68 1.29
N TYR A 189 -14.42 -10.36 0.23
CA TYR A 189 -15.01 -10.09 -1.09
C TYR A 189 -14.85 -11.32 -2.00
N PRO A 190 -15.93 -11.94 -2.47
CA PRO A 190 -15.85 -13.01 -3.46
C PRO A 190 -15.59 -12.42 -4.85
N VAL A 191 -14.57 -12.91 -5.53
CA VAL A 191 -14.35 -12.58 -6.93
C VAL A 191 -15.39 -13.27 -7.78
N ILE A 192 -16.19 -12.50 -8.49
CA ILE A 192 -17.32 -12.98 -9.31
C ILE A 192 -16.90 -12.92 -10.77
N GLU A 193 -17.21 -13.98 -11.52
CA GLU A 193 -16.99 -14.02 -12.97
C GLU A 193 -17.82 -12.89 -13.64
N ASP A 194 -17.20 -12.20 -14.59
CA ASP A 194 -17.77 -11.07 -15.32
C ASP A 194 -18.05 -9.80 -14.50
N GLU A 195 -17.67 -9.75 -13.22
CA GLU A 195 -17.73 -8.54 -12.39
C GLU A 195 -16.35 -7.89 -12.30
N LYS A 196 -16.31 -6.57 -12.51
CA LYS A 196 -15.09 -5.78 -12.30
C LYS A 196 -15.05 -5.19 -10.90
N ALA A 197 -13.89 -5.25 -10.27
CA ALA A 197 -13.68 -4.66 -8.96
C ALA A 197 -12.35 -3.88 -8.88
N ILE A 198 -12.38 -2.72 -8.21
CA ILE A 198 -11.17 -2.01 -7.78
C ILE A 198 -11.12 -2.13 -6.25
N ILE A 199 -10.07 -2.77 -5.75
CA ILE A 199 -9.94 -3.15 -4.35
C ILE A 199 -8.83 -2.32 -3.71
N ASN A 200 -9.21 -1.39 -2.84
CA ASN A 200 -8.24 -0.71 -1.99
C ASN A 200 -7.93 -1.61 -0.78
N ILE A 201 -6.65 -1.90 -0.59
CA ILE A 201 -6.22 -2.83 0.46
C ILE A 201 -5.93 -2.14 1.81
N GLY A 202 -6.10 -0.83 1.87
CA GLY A 202 -5.73 -0.04 3.03
C GLY A 202 -4.24 0.20 3.13
N SER A 203 -3.73 0.34 4.34
CA SER A 203 -2.32 0.64 4.61
C SER A 203 -1.78 -0.25 5.71
N VAL A 204 -0.57 -0.79 5.50
CA VAL A 204 0.18 -1.50 6.53
C VAL A 204 0.63 -0.53 7.63
N GLY A 205 1.27 0.57 7.25
CA GLY A 205 2.00 1.43 8.18
C GLY A 205 1.29 2.68 8.66
N GLN A 206 0.24 3.15 7.96
CA GLN A 206 -0.44 4.41 8.30
C GLN A 206 -1.92 4.39 7.89
N PRO A 207 -2.77 3.54 8.48
CA PRO A 207 -4.21 3.50 8.20
C PRO A 207 -4.89 4.87 8.40
N ARG A 208 -5.92 5.17 7.56
CA ARG A 208 -6.62 6.49 7.56
C ARG A 208 -8.15 6.37 7.57
N ASP A 209 -8.66 5.25 7.98
CA ASP A 209 -10.10 4.95 8.06
C ASP A 209 -10.64 4.91 9.49
N LYS A 210 -9.92 5.54 10.46
CA LYS A 210 -10.19 5.59 11.89
C LYS A 210 -9.99 4.25 12.62
N ASP A 211 -9.35 3.31 11.98
CA ASP A 211 -8.87 2.06 12.56
C ASP A 211 -7.34 2.05 12.49
N ASN A 212 -6.67 2.10 13.64
CA ASN A 212 -5.20 2.19 13.68
C ASN A 212 -4.48 0.86 13.48
N ARG A 213 -5.21 -0.24 13.29
CA ARG A 213 -4.65 -1.56 13.01
C ARG A 213 -4.08 -1.62 11.59
N ALA A 214 -2.90 -2.25 11.44
CA ALA A 214 -2.32 -2.50 10.14
C ALA A 214 -3.28 -3.26 9.22
N SER A 215 -3.38 -2.85 7.96
CA SER A 215 -4.27 -3.45 6.97
C SER A 215 -3.48 -4.10 5.84
N TYR A 216 -3.88 -5.30 5.45
CA TYR A 216 -3.45 -5.95 4.22
C TYR A 216 -4.55 -6.88 3.71
N VAL A 217 -4.41 -7.41 2.50
CA VAL A 217 -5.31 -8.45 1.99
C VAL A 217 -4.52 -9.69 1.60
N TYR A 218 -5.21 -10.85 1.62
CA TYR A 218 -4.73 -12.03 0.92
C TYR A 218 -5.85 -12.62 0.05
N VAL A 219 -5.43 -13.27 -1.04
CA VAL A 219 -6.35 -13.93 -1.97
C VAL A 219 -6.19 -15.44 -1.82
N ASP A 220 -7.30 -16.11 -1.56
CA ASP A 220 -7.38 -17.56 -1.49
C ASP A 220 -8.54 -18.05 -2.37
N GLU A 221 -8.22 -18.95 -3.30
CA GLU A 221 -9.14 -19.35 -4.37
C GLU A 221 -9.68 -18.10 -5.10
N ASN A 222 -10.98 -17.83 -5.00
CA ASN A 222 -11.66 -16.65 -5.56
C ASN A 222 -12.14 -15.67 -4.49
N LYS A 223 -11.46 -15.59 -3.34
CA LYS A 223 -11.85 -14.71 -2.23
C LYS A 223 -10.71 -13.78 -1.86
N VAL A 224 -11.03 -12.51 -1.73
CA VAL A 224 -10.14 -11.48 -1.18
C VAL A 224 -10.50 -11.27 0.28
N HIS A 225 -9.58 -11.59 1.18
CA HIS A 225 -9.76 -11.46 2.62
C HIS A 225 -9.07 -10.20 3.12
N PHE A 226 -9.81 -9.31 3.76
CA PHE A 226 -9.27 -8.15 4.44
C PHE A 226 -8.82 -8.52 5.84
N VAL A 227 -7.61 -8.15 6.20
CA VAL A 227 -7.01 -8.47 7.51
C VAL A 227 -6.64 -7.20 8.24
N ARG A 228 -6.97 -7.13 9.53
CA ARG A 228 -6.58 -6.06 10.44
C ARG A 228 -5.77 -6.65 11.60
N LEU A 229 -4.61 -6.09 11.86
CA LEU A 229 -3.69 -6.56 12.90
C LEU A 229 -3.30 -5.42 13.82
N GLU A 230 -3.46 -5.65 15.12
CA GLU A 230 -2.85 -4.77 16.13
C GLU A 230 -1.33 -4.88 16.04
N TYR A 231 -0.64 -3.74 16.17
CA TYR A 231 0.82 -3.66 16.22
C TYR A 231 1.25 -2.61 17.24
N ASP A 232 2.52 -2.57 17.61
CA ASP A 232 3.06 -1.60 18.56
C ASP A 232 3.25 -0.21 17.95
N PHE A 233 2.13 0.48 17.67
CA PHE A 233 2.16 1.83 17.11
C PHE A 233 2.79 2.85 18.07
N GLU A 234 2.77 2.61 19.39
CA GLU A 234 3.39 3.50 20.36
C GLU A 234 4.92 3.54 20.22
N THR A 235 5.54 2.40 19.92
CA THR A 235 6.97 2.35 19.61
C THR A 235 7.29 3.11 18.34
N THR A 236 6.50 2.95 17.28
CA THR A 236 6.66 3.73 16.04
C THR A 236 6.49 5.23 16.31
N MET A 237 5.45 5.63 17.07
CA MET A 237 5.24 7.03 17.47
C MET A 237 6.43 7.62 18.21
N LYS A 238 6.97 6.91 19.21
CA LYS A 238 8.15 7.35 19.98
C LYS A 238 9.37 7.57 19.08
N LYS A 239 9.59 6.69 18.13
CA LYS A 239 10.68 6.82 17.14
C LYS A 239 10.50 8.04 16.25
N ILE A 240 9.29 8.29 15.72
CA ILE A 240 9.00 9.48 14.90
C ILE A 240 9.24 10.75 15.71
N LEU A 241 8.71 10.83 16.94
CA LEU A 241 8.85 11.99 17.83
C LEU A 241 10.31 12.27 18.27
N ALA A 242 11.19 11.27 18.19
CA ALA A 242 12.61 11.43 18.47
C ALA A 242 13.40 11.98 17.28
N ILE A 243 12.78 12.15 16.11
CA ILE A 243 13.40 12.65 14.89
C ILE A 243 12.91 14.08 14.63
N ASP A 244 13.72 15.07 14.97
CA ASP A 244 13.36 16.51 14.85
C ASP A 244 12.93 16.94 13.43
N ARG A 245 13.34 16.20 12.40
CA ARG A 245 13.03 16.44 10.98
C ARG A 245 11.66 15.92 10.54
N LEU A 246 11.02 15.06 11.34
CA LEU A 246 9.70 14.52 11.07
C LEU A 246 8.64 15.31 11.84
N ASP A 247 7.56 15.69 11.15
CA ASP A 247 6.43 16.37 11.78
C ASP A 247 5.75 15.45 12.80
N SER A 248 5.49 15.94 14.01
CA SER A 248 4.81 15.20 15.09
C SER A 248 3.44 14.66 14.66
N PHE A 249 2.78 15.33 13.72
CA PHE A 249 1.52 14.86 13.14
C PHE A 249 1.63 13.43 12.55
N HIS A 250 2.79 13.06 12.00
CA HIS A 250 3.01 11.70 11.49
C HIS A 250 2.97 10.64 12.59
N ALA A 251 3.36 11.01 13.82
CA ALA A 251 3.22 10.14 14.99
C ALA A 251 1.78 10.14 15.53
N GLU A 252 1.20 11.31 15.73
CA GLU A 252 -0.12 11.43 16.36
C GLU A 252 -1.23 10.73 15.59
N ARG A 253 -1.18 10.79 14.25
CA ARG A 253 -2.17 10.15 13.39
C ARG A 253 -2.19 8.63 13.47
N LEU A 254 -1.07 7.97 13.87
CA LEU A 254 -1.02 6.52 14.04
C LEU A 254 -1.93 6.04 15.18
N ARG A 255 -2.15 6.87 16.20
CA ARG A 255 -3.04 6.53 17.32
C ARG A 255 -4.49 6.45 16.89
N ASP A 256 -4.89 7.36 16.02
CA ASP A 256 -6.29 7.59 15.66
C ASP A 256 -6.68 6.97 14.31
N GLY A 257 -5.73 6.39 13.57
CA GLY A 257 -5.97 5.89 12.22
C GLY A 257 -6.38 7.01 11.24
N ARG A 258 -5.64 8.13 11.20
CA ARG A 258 -5.95 9.33 10.40
C ARG A 258 -4.89 9.66 9.37
#